data_cdc1908a9b1040ae55a606627d06b344
#
_entry.id   cdc1908a9b1040ae55a606627d06b344
#
_cell.length_a   1.000
_cell.length_b   1.000
_cell.length_c   1.000
_cell.angle_alpha   90.00
_cell.angle_beta   90.00
_cell.angle_gamma   90.00
#
_symmetry.space_group_name_H-M   'P 1'
#
loop_
_entity.id
_entity.type
_entity.pdbx_description
1 polymer ?
#
loop_
_entity_poly.entity_id
_entity_poly.type
_entity_poly.pdbx_seq_one_letter_code
_entity_poly.pdbx_strand_id
1 'polypeptide(L)'
;DAFVKAISLAQIIMFPGGFSAGDEPEGSAKFFATVFRNEKIKESVMKLLNERDGLALGICNGFQALVKLGLVPYGEIVNQTEDSPTLTMNEIGRHVSTMVYTKVVTNKSPWLRKAVLDQIYAIPASHGEGRFVASK
;
A
#
# COMPACT_ATOMS: atom_id res chain seq x y z
N ASP A 1 24.42 6.29 1.20
CA ASP A 1 23.07 5.98 1.15
C ASP A 1 22.36 6.21 -0.19
N ALA A 2 22.61 5.26 -1.14
CA ALA A 2 22.06 5.33 -2.50
C ALA A 2 20.52 5.39 -2.52
N PHE A 3 19.86 4.68 -1.59
CA PHE A 3 18.41 4.60 -1.51
C PHE A 3 17.79 5.95 -1.12
N VAL A 4 18.33 6.61 -0.10
CA VAL A 4 17.91 7.95 0.31
C VAL A 4 18.12 8.96 -0.82
N LYS A 5 19.26 8.88 -1.52
CA LYS A 5 19.54 9.73 -2.68
C LYS A 5 18.54 9.50 -3.81
N ALA A 6 18.19 8.25 -4.11
CA ALA A 6 17.20 7.94 -5.14
C ALA A 6 15.82 8.53 -4.79
N ILE A 7 15.36 8.38 -3.54
CA ILE A 7 14.09 8.96 -3.07
C ILE A 7 14.13 10.49 -3.14
N SER A 8 15.25 11.12 -2.78
CA SER A 8 15.38 12.58 -2.81
C SER A 8 15.27 13.19 -4.21
N LEU A 9 15.54 12.42 -5.25
CA LEU A 9 15.42 12.83 -6.64
C LEU A 9 14.09 12.43 -7.29
N ALA A 10 13.35 11.52 -6.68
CA ALA A 10 12.10 11.02 -7.22
C ALA A 10 10.94 12.01 -7.00
N GLN A 11 9.93 11.92 -7.84
CA GLN A 11 8.62 12.58 -7.71
C GLN A 11 7.54 11.56 -7.34
N ILE A 12 7.76 10.31 -7.65
CA ILE A 12 6.84 9.21 -7.39
C ILE A 12 7.63 8.05 -6.81
N ILE A 13 7.12 7.44 -5.73
CA ILE A 13 7.59 6.16 -5.22
C ILE A 13 6.57 5.09 -5.60
N MET A 14 7.03 4.02 -6.25
CA MET A 14 6.20 2.86 -6.56
C MET A 14 6.64 1.65 -5.75
N PHE A 15 5.69 1.05 -5.06
CA PHE A 15 5.80 -0.23 -4.39
C PHE A 15 5.19 -1.30 -5.31
N PRO A 16 6.00 -2.11 -5.99
CA PRO A 16 5.50 -3.10 -6.93
C PRO A 16 4.83 -4.28 -6.22
N GLY A 17 4.11 -5.07 -7.00
CA GLY A 17 3.62 -6.37 -6.58
C GLY A 17 4.70 -7.43 -6.60
N GLY A 18 4.28 -8.68 -6.36
CA GLY A 18 5.15 -9.85 -6.28
C GLY A 18 5.46 -10.23 -4.83
N PHE A 19 6.08 -11.38 -4.65
CA PHE A 19 6.49 -11.87 -3.34
C PHE A 19 7.96 -11.54 -3.09
N SER A 20 8.27 -11.08 -1.88
CA SER A 20 9.65 -10.88 -1.43
C SER A 20 10.08 -12.01 -0.50
N ALA A 21 11.37 -12.29 -0.47
CA ALA A 21 11.93 -13.22 0.51
C ALA A 21 11.57 -12.77 1.94
N GLY A 22 11.00 -13.67 2.73
CA GLY A 22 10.57 -13.42 4.11
C GLY A 22 9.15 -12.86 4.26
N ASP A 23 8.37 -12.72 3.18
CA ASP A 23 6.96 -12.38 3.27
C ASP A 23 6.14 -13.52 3.90
N GLU A 24 6.54 -14.76 3.68
CA GLU A 24 5.92 -15.94 4.29
C GLU A 24 6.80 -16.55 5.39
N PRO A 25 6.22 -17.16 6.42
CA PRO A 25 4.78 -17.37 6.69
C PRO A 25 4.10 -16.22 7.45
N GLU A 26 4.79 -15.15 7.76
CA GLU A 26 4.33 -14.10 8.68
C GLU A 26 3.61 -12.93 7.97
N GLY A 27 3.23 -13.12 6.72
CA GLY A 27 2.42 -12.16 5.97
C GLY A 27 3.16 -11.34 4.94
N SER A 28 2.40 -10.84 3.98
CA SER A 28 2.87 -10.07 2.83
C SER A 28 3.49 -8.74 3.20
N ALA A 29 4.34 -8.21 2.34
CA ALA A 29 4.98 -6.89 2.44
C ALA A 29 5.94 -6.70 3.64
N LYS A 30 6.36 -7.76 4.31
CA LYS A 30 7.26 -7.69 5.47
C LYS A 30 8.60 -7.04 5.13
N PHE A 31 9.17 -7.37 3.98
CA PHE A 31 10.42 -6.78 3.51
C PHE A 31 10.31 -5.26 3.33
N PHE A 32 9.28 -4.80 2.62
CA PHE A 32 9.03 -3.36 2.45
C PHE A 32 8.86 -2.66 3.80
N ALA A 33 8.03 -3.22 4.68
CA ALA A 33 7.79 -2.64 6.00
C ALA A 33 9.09 -2.47 6.81
N THR A 34 9.97 -3.46 6.77
CA THR A 34 11.25 -3.42 7.46
C THR A 34 12.18 -2.33 6.89
N VAL A 35 12.33 -2.28 5.57
CA VAL A 35 13.20 -1.31 4.90
C VAL A 35 12.72 0.13 5.11
N PHE A 36 11.42 0.37 4.91
CA PHE A 36 10.86 1.73 4.95
C PHE A 36 10.64 2.27 6.37
N ARG A 37 10.77 1.44 7.41
CA ARG A 37 10.82 1.88 8.81
C ARG A 37 12.21 2.34 9.25
N ASN A 38 13.25 2.16 8.43
CA ASN A 38 14.54 2.77 8.70
C ASN A 38 14.39 4.30 8.73
N GLU A 39 14.88 4.94 9.79
CA GLU A 39 14.66 6.37 10.06
C GLU A 39 15.02 7.29 8.87
N LYS A 40 16.18 7.07 8.24
CA LYS A 40 16.63 7.90 7.11
C LYS A 40 15.74 7.71 5.87
N ILE A 41 15.29 6.49 5.63
CA ILE A 41 14.40 6.18 4.50
C ILE A 41 13.02 6.76 4.77
N LYS A 42 12.48 6.55 5.98
CA LYS A 42 11.22 7.13 6.44
C LYS A 42 11.23 8.65 6.27
N GLU A 43 12.24 9.33 6.79
CA GLU A 43 12.37 10.79 6.64
C GLU A 43 12.35 11.23 5.17
N SER A 44 13.08 10.54 4.30
CA SER A 44 13.13 10.85 2.87
C SER A 44 11.79 10.66 2.18
N VAL A 45 11.03 9.62 2.54
CA VAL A 45 9.69 9.38 2.04
C VAL A 45 8.73 10.47 2.51
N MET A 46 8.77 10.81 3.81
CA MET A 46 7.89 11.84 4.35
C MET A 46 8.18 13.22 3.76
N LYS A 47 9.45 13.56 3.51
CA LYS A 47 9.82 14.77 2.76
C LYS A 47 9.28 14.77 1.33
N LEU A 48 9.38 13.63 0.63
CA LEU A 48 8.80 13.51 -0.70
C LEU A 48 7.30 13.79 -0.70
N LEU A 49 6.55 13.20 0.22
CA LEU A 49 5.09 13.28 0.25
C LEU A 49 4.58 14.62 0.79
N ASN A 50 5.20 15.18 1.84
CA ASN A 50 4.67 16.32 2.56
C ASN A 50 5.28 17.67 2.14
N GLU A 51 6.54 17.68 1.67
CA GLU A 51 7.24 18.92 1.35
C GLU A 51 7.41 19.13 -0.16
N ARG A 52 7.45 18.04 -0.93
CA ARG A 52 7.71 18.08 -2.37
C ARG A 52 6.51 17.72 -3.23
N ASP A 53 5.33 17.57 -2.62
CA ASP A 53 4.08 17.22 -3.31
C ASP A 53 4.19 15.93 -4.15
N GLY A 54 5.02 14.99 -3.70
CA GLY A 54 5.25 13.73 -4.38
C GLY A 54 4.13 12.73 -4.16
N LEU A 55 4.16 11.64 -4.91
CA LEU A 55 3.13 10.60 -4.88
C LEU A 55 3.70 9.24 -4.50
N ALA A 56 2.86 8.41 -3.89
CA ALA A 56 3.13 6.99 -3.67
C ALA A 56 2.07 6.13 -4.37
N LEU A 57 2.51 5.04 -4.99
CA LEU A 57 1.65 4.04 -5.63
C LEU A 57 2.02 2.66 -5.11
N GLY A 58 1.04 1.90 -4.64
CA GLY A 58 1.21 0.50 -4.22
C GLY A 58 0.37 -0.44 -5.06
N ILE A 59 0.98 -1.45 -5.64
CA ILE A 59 0.33 -2.47 -6.46
C ILE A 59 0.43 -3.83 -5.76
N CYS A 60 -0.71 -4.49 -5.53
CA CYS A 60 -0.78 -5.84 -4.95
C CYS A 60 -0.02 -5.91 -3.61
N ASN A 61 1.10 -6.63 -3.50
CA ASN A 61 1.96 -6.66 -2.31
C ASN A 61 2.46 -5.26 -1.91
N GLY A 62 2.70 -4.37 -2.87
CA GLY A 62 3.02 -2.98 -2.60
C GLY A 62 1.88 -2.19 -1.95
N PHE A 63 0.62 -2.46 -2.30
CA PHE A 63 -0.52 -1.89 -1.58
C PHE A 63 -0.58 -2.41 -0.13
N GLN A 64 -0.33 -3.70 0.08
CA GLN A 64 -0.21 -4.27 1.44
C GLN A 64 0.90 -3.57 2.24
N ALA A 65 2.02 -3.22 1.58
CA ALA A 65 3.08 -2.45 2.19
C ALA A 65 2.63 -1.05 2.61
N LEU A 66 1.91 -0.32 1.75
CA LEU A 66 1.37 1.01 2.09
C LEU A 66 0.46 0.95 3.32
N VAL A 67 -0.39 -0.07 3.42
CA VAL A 67 -1.27 -0.27 4.58
C VAL A 67 -0.45 -0.61 5.83
N LYS A 68 0.50 -1.54 5.75
CA LYS A 68 1.35 -1.94 6.89
C LYS A 68 2.29 -0.84 7.39
N LEU A 69 2.67 0.08 6.51
CA LEU A 69 3.46 1.24 6.87
C LEU A 69 2.62 2.38 7.48
N GLY A 70 1.30 2.36 7.31
CA GLY A 70 0.41 3.43 7.72
C GLY A 70 0.23 4.54 6.67
N LEU A 71 0.95 4.48 5.54
CA LEU A 71 0.77 5.45 4.44
C LEU A 71 -0.67 5.45 3.92
N VAL A 72 -1.35 4.33 4.00
CA VAL A 72 -2.79 4.19 3.86
C VAL A 72 -3.31 3.60 5.19
N PRO A 73 -4.23 4.24 5.93
CA PRO A 73 -4.97 5.47 5.59
C PRO A 73 -4.39 6.77 6.18
N TYR A 74 -3.30 6.72 6.96
CA TYR A 74 -2.86 7.85 7.79
C TYR A 74 -2.04 8.91 7.02
N GLY A 75 -1.50 8.56 5.84
CA GLY A 75 -0.63 9.46 5.07
C GLY A 75 0.80 9.58 5.61
N GLU A 76 1.15 8.81 6.62
CA GLU A 76 2.48 8.81 7.25
C GLU A 76 2.95 7.42 7.65
N ILE A 77 4.27 7.24 7.76
CA ILE A 77 4.85 5.98 8.21
C ILE A 77 4.78 5.93 9.73
N VAL A 78 3.92 5.05 10.25
CA VAL A 78 3.68 4.84 11.69
C VAL A 78 3.81 3.37 12.07
N ASN A 79 3.98 3.11 13.35
CA ASN A 79 3.87 1.76 13.88
C ASN A 79 2.41 1.35 13.96
N GLN A 80 2.10 0.14 13.48
CA GLN A 80 0.76 -0.41 13.61
C GLN A 80 0.44 -0.74 15.07
N THR A 81 -0.82 -0.56 15.43
CA THR A 81 -1.45 -1.00 16.67
C THR A 81 -2.44 -2.12 16.36
N GLU A 82 -3.05 -2.70 17.39
CA GLU A 82 -4.09 -3.73 17.21
C GLU A 82 -5.32 -3.24 16.42
N ASP A 83 -5.60 -1.93 16.51
CA ASP A 83 -6.71 -1.29 15.80
C ASP A 83 -6.36 -0.81 14.39
N SER A 84 -5.10 -0.90 13.99
CA SER A 84 -4.65 -0.42 12.68
C SER A 84 -5.23 -1.27 11.54
N PRO A 85 -5.66 -0.65 10.44
CA PRO A 85 -6.06 -1.39 9.25
C PRO A 85 -4.95 -2.30 8.76
N THR A 86 -5.32 -3.48 8.30
CA THR A 86 -4.38 -4.46 7.75
C THR A 86 -5.02 -5.32 6.67
N LEU A 87 -4.20 -6.03 5.92
CA LEU A 87 -4.64 -7.12 5.05
C LEU A 87 -4.16 -8.44 5.65
N THR A 88 -5.04 -9.44 5.60
CA THR A 88 -4.81 -10.75 6.20
C THR A 88 -5.34 -11.87 5.30
N MET A 89 -5.14 -13.11 5.75
CA MET A 89 -5.60 -14.30 5.06
C MET A 89 -7.10 -14.28 4.77
N ASN A 90 -7.48 -14.82 3.62
CA ASN A 90 -8.88 -15.06 3.29
C ASN A 90 -9.52 -16.00 4.31
N GLU A 91 -10.77 -15.75 4.69
CA GLU A 91 -11.51 -16.58 5.65
C GLU A 91 -11.65 -18.04 5.19
N ILE A 92 -11.72 -18.25 3.88
CA ILE A 92 -11.81 -19.60 3.33
C ILE A 92 -10.48 -20.39 3.37
N GLY A 93 -9.41 -19.78 3.90
CA GLY A 93 -8.10 -20.42 4.08
C GLY A 93 -7.35 -20.76 2.78
N ARG A 94 -7.74 -20.20 1.65
CA ARG A 94 -7.09 -20.45 0.35
C ARG A 94 -7.14 -19.23 -0.57
N HIS A 95 -6.34 -19.29 -1.63
CA HIS A 95 -6.34 -18.31 -2.70
C HIS A 95 -7.71 -18.24 -3.39
N VAL A 96 -8.16 -17.02 -3.68
CA VAL A 96 -9.36 -16.72 -4.47
C VAL A 96 -8.97 -15.94 -5.70
N SER A 97 -9.51 -16.34 -6.85
CA SER A 97 -9.38 -15.62 -8.11
C SER A 97 -10.77 -15.42 -8.69
N THR A 98 -11.21 -14.17 -8.81
CA THR A 98 -12.56 -13.82 -9.26
C THR A 98 -12.62 -12.41 -9.81
N MET A 99 -13.70 -12.10 -10.56
CA MET A 99 -14.01 -10.72 -10.93
C MET A 99 -14.80 -10.06 -9.81
N VAL A 100 -14.41 -8.85 -9.45
CA VAL A 100 -15.13 -8.02 -8.46
C VAL A 100 -15.53 -6.68 -9.07
N TYR A 101 -16.60 -6.11 -8.57
CA TYR A 101 -17.04 -4.78 -8.96
C TYR A 101 -16.54 -3.74 -7.96
N THR A 102 -15.88 -2.71 -8.47
CA THR A 102 -15.40 -1.57 -7.68
C THR A 102 -16.10 -0.31 -8.15
N LYS A 103 -16.49 0.53 -7.21
CA LYS A 103 -17.12 1.82 -7.48
C LYS A 103 -16.20 2.96 -7.08
N VAL A 104 -16.09 3.97 -7.94
CA VAL A 104 -15.35 5.20 -7.62
C VAL A 104 -16.17 6.02 -6.63
N VAL A 105 -15.76 6.05 -5.38
CA VAL A 105 -16.44 6.81 -4.32
C VAL A 105 -15.82 8.19 -4.06
N THR A 106 -14.62 8.43 -4.58
CA THR A 106 -13.93 9.72 -4.48
C THR A 106 -12.89 9.87 -5.59
N ASN A 107 -12.66 11.08 -6.03
CA ASN A 107 -11.61 11.45 -6.99
C ASN A 107 -10.60 12.46 -6.41
N LYS A 108 -10.52 12.55 -5.08
CA LYS A 108 -9.58 13.43 -4.36
C LYS A 108 -8.12 13.06 -4.60
N SER A 109 -7.85 11.76 -4.78
CA SER A 109 -6.48 11.30 -5.08
C SER A 109 -6.06 11.77 -6.47
N PRO A 110 -4.81 12.27 -6.65
CA PRO A 110 -4.25 12.61 -7.95
C PRO A 110 -4.35 11.45 -8.97
N TRP A 111 -4.24 10.20 -8.51
CA TRP A 111 -4.39 9.00 -9.32
C TRP A 111 -5.80 8.83 -9.91
N LEU A 112 -6.81 9.36 -9.24
CA LEU A 112 -8.22 9.24 -9.63
C LEU A 112 -8.82 10.55 -10.16
N ARG A 113 -8.01 11.57 -10.39
CA ARG A 113 -8.49 12.91 -10.77
C ARG A 113 -9.38 12.94 -12.01
N LYS A 114 -9.17 12.01 -12.94
CA LYS A 114 -9.99 11.88 -14.16
C LYS A 114 -11.07 10.80 -14.05
N ALA A 115 -11.18 10.12 -12.91
CA ALA A 115 -12.19 9.11 -12.70
C ALA A 115 -13.57 9.76 -12.46
N VAL A 116 -14.61 9.17 -13.04
CA VAL A 116 -15.99 9.61 -12.88
C VAL A 116 -16.55 9.02 -11.59
N LEU A 117 -17.09 9.88 -10.72
CA LEU A 117 -17.76 9.43 -9.49
C LEU A 117 -18.92 8.48 -9.83
N ASP A 118 -19.11 7.51 -8.96
CA ASP A 118 -20.12 6.44 -9.10
C ASP A 118 -19.89 5.47 -10.27
N GLN A 119 -18.87 5.68 -11.09
CA GLN A 119 -18.48 4.72 -12.13
C GLN A 119 -18.11 3.37 -11.50
N ILE A 120 -18.62 2.30 -12.08
CA ILE A 120 -18.36 0.92 -11.66
C ILE A 120 -17.44 0.26 -12.68
N TYR A 121 -16.40 -0.40 -12.17
CA TYR A 121 -15.46 -1.19 -12.96
C TYR A 121 -15.46 -2.63 -12.48
N ALA A 122 -15.45 -3.58 -13.41
CA ALA A 122 -15.15 -4.97 -13.12
C ALA A 122 -13.64 -5.16 -13.19
N ILE A 123 -13.03 -5.58 -12.09
CA ILE A 123 -11.59 -5.83 -12.02
C ILE A 123 -11.29 -7.22 -11.50
N PRO A 124 -10.20 -7.86 -11.94
CA PRO A 124 -9.81 -9.15 -11.38
C PRO A 124 -9.24 -8.96 -9.97
N ALA A 125 -9.68 -9.80 -9.04
CA ALA A 125 -9.10 -9.95 -7.70
C ALA A 125 -8.51 -11.36 -7.60
N SER A 126 -7.24 -11.46 -7.23
CA SER A 126 -6.52 -12.73 -7.13
C SER A 126 -5.56 -12.67 -5.95
N HIS A 127 -5.94 -13.27 -4.83
CA HIS A 127 -5.16 -13.18 -3.59
C HIS A 127 -5.48 -14.30 -2.59
N GLY A 128 -4.50 -14.60 -1.74
CA GLY A 128 -4.66 -15.41 -0.52
C GLY A 128 -4.76 -14.55 0.74
N GLU A 129 -4.11 -13.38 0.72
CA GLU A 129 -3.96 -12.42 1.84
C GLU A 129 -4.47 -11.01 1.48
N GLY A 130 -5.55 -10.91 0.73
CA GLY A 130 -6.14 -9.62 0.33
C GLY A 130 -7.38 -9.22 1.13
N ARG A 131 -7.70 -9.91 2.23
CA ARG A 131 -8.80 -9.56 3.11
C ARG A 131 -8.46 -8.33 3.94
N PHE A 132 -9.09 -7.21 3.63
CA PHE A 132 -8.94 -5.97 4.39
C PHE A 132 -9.70 -6.05 5.71
N VAL A 133 -9.04 -5.70 6.80
CA VAL A 133 -9.61 -5.63 8.16
C VAL A 133 -9.29 -4.27 8.74
N ALA A 134 -10.29 -3.62 9.34
CA ALA A 134 -10.16 -2.38 10.08
C ALA A 134 -11.11 -2.40 11.27
N SER A 135 -10.76 -1.70 12.35
CA SER A 135 -11.69 -1.38 13.45
C SER A 135 -12.85 -0.54 12.92
N LYS A 136 -14.00 -0.63 13.57
CA LYS A 136 -15.21 0.15 13.24
C LYS A 136 -15.06 1.60 13.69
#